data_fc779d5a6d915b1501b3010f03eb2442
#
_entry.id   fc779d5a6d915b1501b3010f03eb2442
#
_cell.length_a   1.000
_cell.length_b   1.000
_cell.length_c   1.000
_cell.angle_alpha   90.00
_cell.angle_beta   90.00
_cell.angle_gamma   90.00
#
_symmetry.space_group_name_H-M   'P 1'
#
loop_
_entity.id
_entity.type
_entity.pdbx_description
1 polymer ?
#
loop_
_entity_poly.entity_id
_entity_poly.type
_entity_poly.pdbx_seq_one_letter_code
_entity_poly.pdbx_strand_id
1 'polypeptide(L)'
;AASDVYKRQSGHLEKFGDNMFTTEAREERVYALKPMNCPGCVQVYKQGLKSYRDLPLRVAEFGKVHRYEPSGALHGLMRVRAFTQDDAHIFCTEDQITEESKKVCELVLSIYKDFGFENVSIKFSDRPEKRVGNDDVWDKSEAALREAMEATGLELSLIHISEPTRP
;
A
#
# COMPACT_ATOMS: atom_id res chain seq x y z
N ALA A 1 -7.41 16.44 10.52
CA ALA A 1 -6.43 17.46 10.83
C ALA A 1 -5.09 16.95 11.40
N ALA A 2 -4.97 15.73 11.90
CA ALA A 2 -3.68 15.17 12.35
C ALA A 2 -2.73 14.80 11.20
N SER A 3 -3.14 14.99 9.96
CA SER A 3 -2.43 14.44 8.80
C SER A 3 -1.25 15.26 8.31
N ASP A 4 -1.18 16.55 8.62
CA ASP A 4 -0.18 17.45 7.99
C ASP A 4 1.22 17.27 8.57
N VAL A 5 1.33 17.21 9.89
CA VAL A 5 2.61 17.01 10.57
C VAL A 5 3.16 15.62 10.25
N TYR A 6 2.30 14.61 10.23
CA TYR A 6 2.70 13.24 9.95
C TYR A 6 3.17 13.04 8.49
N LYS A 7 2.47 13.63 7.51
CA LYS A 7 2.86 13.54 6.10
C LYS A 7 4.23 14.16 5.82
N ARG A 8 4.56 15.25 6.50
CA ARG A 8 5.89 15.86 6.44
C ARG A 8 6.94 14.98 7.13
N GLN A 9 6.64 14.47 8.32
CA GLN A 9 7.57 13.62 9.09
C GLN A 9 7.84 12.26 8.44
N SER A 10 6.86 11.70 7.73
CA SER A 10 6.98 10.41 7.04
C SER A 10 7.55 10.52 5.62
N GLY A 11 7.83 11.73 5.12
CA GLY A 11 8.31 11.96 3.76
C GLY A 11 7.25 11.80 2.65
N HIS A 12 6.01 11.49 2.99
CA HIS A 12 4.94 11.31 1.99
C HIS A 12 4.63 12.59 1.21
N LEU A 13 4.67 13.76 1.85
CA LEU A 13 4.43 15.03 1.18
C LEU A 13 5.52 15.34 0.16
N GLU A 14 6.77 15.07 0.50
CA GLU A 14 7.91 15.32 -0.39
C GLU A 14 7.89 14.41 -1.62
N LYS A 15 7.52 13.13 -1.44
CA LYS A 15 7.54 12.14 -2.52
C LYS A 15 6.27 12.08 -3.36
N PHE A 16 5.12 12.39 -2.77
CA PHE A 16 3.80 12.23 -3.41
C PHE A 16 3.02 13.55 -3.47
N GLY A 17 3.63 14.69 -3.15
CA GLY A 17 2.98 16.00 -3.13
C GLY A 17 2.31 16.35 -4.45
N ASP A 18 2.96 16.06 -5.58
CA ASP A 18 2.46 16.32 -6.92
C ASP A 18 1.19 15.52 -7.26
N ASN A 19 0.98 14.40 -6.59
CA ASN A 19 -0.19 13.54 -6.77
C ASN A 19 -1.30 13.78 -5.73
N MET A 20 -1.22 14.87 -4.99
CA MET A 20 -2.19 15.20 -3.94
C MET A 20 -3.06 16.40 -4.35
N PHE A 21 -4.36 16.29 -4.07
CA PHE A 21 -5.23 17.46 -4.10
C PHE A 21 -4.99 18.28 -2.83
N THR A 22 -4.59 19.52 -3.00
CA THR A 22 -4.43 20.48 -1.91
C THR A 22 -5.42 21.62 -2.06
N THR A 23 -5.82 22.20 -0.94
CA THR A 23 -6.67 23.40 -0.91
C THR A 23 -6.15 24.34 0.18
N GLU A 24 -6.21 25.63 -0.12
CA GLU A 24 -5.91 26.67 0.85
C GLU A 24 -7.20 27.13 1.53
N ALA A 25 -7.21 27.10 2.85
CA ALA A 25 -8.30 27.66 3.64
C ALA A 25 -7.94 29.06 4.14
N ARG A 26 -8.92 29.75 4.71
CA ARG A 26 -8.67 31.00 5.42
C ARG A 26 -7.58 30.77 6.48
N GLU A 27 -6.79 31.79 6.80
CA GLU A 27 -5.65 31.74 7.74
C GLU A 27 -4.41 31.01 7.18
N GLU A 28 -4.21 31.01 5.87
CA GLU A 28 -3.02 30.40 5.21
C GLU A 28 -2.80 28.92 5.54
N ARG A 29 -3.86 28.23 5.93
CA ARG A 29 -3.78 26.78 6.20
C ARG A 29 -3.99 25.98 4.92
N VAL A 30 -3.03 25.12 4.63
CA VAL A 30 -3.11 24.17 3.52
C VAL A 30 -3.67 22.85 4.01
N TYR A 31 -4.72 22.37 3.35
CA TYR A 31 -5.29 21.06 3.57
C TYR A 31 -5.01 20.17 2.36
N ALA A 32 -4.90 18.89 2.60
CA ALA A 32 -4.77 17.89 1.53
C ALA A 32 -5.81 16.80 1.68
N LEU A 33 -6.40 16.38 0.56
CA LEU A 33 -7.22 15.17 0.54
C LEU A 33 -6.30 13.96 0.66
N LYS A 34 -6.68 12.95 1.45
CA LYS A 34 -5.81 11.80 1.64
C LYS A 34 -5.66 11.01 0.34
N PRO A 35 -4.43 10.75 -0.13
CA PRO A 35 -4.17 9.95 -1.32
C PRO A 35 -4.08 8.45 -1.03
N MET A 36 -3.93 8.07 0.24
CA MET A 36 -3.81 6.70 0.73
C MET A 36 -4.27 6.59 2.18
N ASN A 37 -4.62 5.39 2.60
CA ASN A 37 -5.10 5.11 3.97
C ASN A 37 -3.95 4.82 4.95
N CYS A 38 -2.81 4.32 4.47
CA CYS A 38 -1.67 3.87 5.28
C CYS A 38 -1.25 4.84 6.40
N PRO A 39 -1.07 6.17 6.15
CA PRO A 39 -0.68 7.09 7.21
C PRO A 39 -1.70 7.18 8.35
N GLY A 40 -2.99 7.09 8.03
CA GLY A 40 -4.08 7.08 9.03
C GLY A 40 -4.06 5.81 9.86
N CYS A 41 -3.93 4.66 9.22
CA CYS A 41 -3.88 3.36 9.88
C CYS A 41 -2.68 3.26 10.85
N VAL A 42 -1.50 3.73 10.45
CA VAL A 42 -0.32 3.79 11.33
C VAL A 42 -0.57 4.70 12.54
N GLN A 43 -1.29 5.82 12.39
CA GLN A 43 -1.64 6.66 13.54
C GLN A 43 -2.62 5.97 14.50
N VAL A 44 -3.57 5.21 13.98
CA VAL A 44 -4.47 4.38 14.80
C VAL A 44 -3.66 3.31 15.55
N TYR A 45 -2.74 2.65 14.86
CA TYR A 45 -1.86 1.66 15.49
C TYR A 45 -1.01 2.25 16.62
N LYS A 46 -0.53 3.49 16.49
CA LYS A 46 0.28 4.18 17.51
C LYS A 46 -0.51 4.58 18.77
N GLN A 47 -1.84 4.53 18.74
CA GLN A 47 -2.64 4.86 19.90
C GLN A 47 -2.63 3.73 20.93
N GLY A 48 -2.42 4.10 22.19
CA GLY A 48 -2.38 3.17 23.32
C GLY A 48 -1.08 2.35 23.42
N LEU A 49 -0.98 1.60 24.50
CA LEU A 49 0.13 0.68 24.73
C LEU A 49 -0.15 -0.62 23.97
N LYS A 50 0.85 -1.10 23.24
CA LYS A 50 0.81 -2.38 22.50
C LYS A 50 2.00 -3.23 22.89
N SER A 51 1.78 -4.54 22.94
CA SER A 51 2.81 -5.54 23.19
C SER A 51 3.12 -6.27 21.88
N TYR A 52 4.34 -6.78 21.73
CA TYR A 52 4.67 -7.70 20.65
C TYR A 52 3.79 -8.97 20.65
N ARG A 53 3.16 -9.29 21.79
CA ARG A 53 2.23 -10.42 21.90
C ARG A 53 0.87 -10.18 21.26
N ASP A 54 0.56 -8.90 20.94
CA ASP A 54 -0.66 -8.52 20.25
C ASP A 54 -0.53 -8.68 18.72
N LEU A 55 0.68 -9.01 18.25
CA LEU A 55 1.00 -9.21 16.83
C LEU A 55 0.83 -10.70 16.43
N PRO A 56 0.37 -10.97 15.20
CA PRO A 56 0.06 -10.01 14.14
C PRO A 56 -1.30 -9.34 14.37
N LEU A 57 -1.36 -8.02 14.20
CA LEU A 57 -2.59 -7.24 14.25
C LEU A 57 -3.03 -6.88 12.84
N ARG A 58 -4.24 -7.28 12.45
CA ARG A 58 -4.83 -7.00 11.14
C ARG A 58 -5.92 -5.97 11.28
N VAL A 59 -5.80 -4.87 10.55
CA VAL A 59 -6.75 -3.74 10.57
C VAL A 59 -7.25 -3.51 9.17
N ALA A 60 -8.57 -3.49 8.97
CA ALA A 60 -9.20 -3.21 7.69
C ALA A 60 -10.05 -1.94 7.77
N GLU A 61 -10.14 -1.23 6.65
CA GLU A 61 -10.98 -0.04 6.51
C GLU A 61 -11.55 0.08 5.09
N PHE A 62 -12.77 0.61 4.98
CA PHE A 62 -13.29 1.11 3.71
C PHE A 62 -12.92 2.58 3.58
N GLY A 63 -11.79 2.84 2.96
CA GLY A 63 -11.18 4.17 2.93
C GLY A 63 -11.35 4.87 1.58
N LYS A 64 -12.00 6.05 1.56
CA LYS A 64 -12.07 6.89 0.37
C LYS A 64 -10.80 7.71 0.23
N VAL A 65 -10.15 7.60 -0.91
CA VAL A 65 -8.90 8.29 -1.24
C VAL A 65 -9.03 9.10 -2.53
N HIS A 66 -8.18 10.13 -2.66
CA HIS A 66 -8.16 11.01 -3.82
C HIS A 66 -6.73 11.19 -4.28
N ARG A 67 -6.49 10.99 -5.57
CA ARG A 67 -5.17 11.14 -6.20
C ARG A 67 -5.27 12.12 -7.35
N TYR A 68 -4.39 13.07 -7.44
CA TYR A 68 -4.29 13.96 -8.58
C TYR A 68 -3.59 13.22 -9.73
N GLU A 69 -4.38 12.42 -10.45
CA GLU A 69 -3.90 11.74 -11.65
C GLU A 69 -3.97 12.71 -12.83
N PRO A 70 -2.90 12.80 -13.66
CA PRO A 70 -2.96 13.61 -14.89
C PRO A 70 -4.07 13.09 -15.80
N SER A 71 -4.70 13.97 -16.56
CA SER A 71 -5.85 13.62 -17.42
C SER A 71 -5.52 12.53 -18.44
N GLY A 72 -4.29 12.52 -18.97
CA GLY A 72 -3.82 11.49 -19.90
C GLY A 72 -3.58 10.11 -19.29
N ALA A 73 -3.56 10.00 -17.95
CA ALA A 73 -3.40 8.72 -17.25
C ALA A 73 -4.75 8.09 -16.84
N LEU A 74 -5.86 8.81 -16.98
CA LEU A 74 -7.18 8.30 -16.62
C LEU A 74 -7.63 7.21 -17.59
N HIS A 75 -8.16 6.09 -17.05
CA HIS A 75 -8.56 4.95 -17.86
C HIS A 75 -9.84 4.29 -17.32
N GLY A 76 -10.99 4.68 -17.83
CA GLY A 76 -12.29 4.12 -17.47
C GLY A 76 -12.52 4.06 -15.95
N LEU A 77 -12.86 2.90 -15.43
CA LEU A 77 -12.98 2.65 -13.98
C LEU A 77 -11.67 2.17 -13.34
N MET A 78 -10.65 1.86 -14.12
CA MET A 78 -9.41 1.27 -13.61
C MET A 78 -8.46 2.32 -13.06
N ARG A 79 -8.47 3.55 -13.60
CA ARG A 79 -7.63 4.64 -13.10
C ARG A 79 -8.43 5.94 -13.01
N VAL A 80 -8.82 6.27 -11.80
CA VAL A 80 -9.69 7.39 -11.46
C VAL A 80 -9.05 8.28 -10.39
N ARG A 81 -9.58 9.48 -10.21
CA ARG A 81 -9.07 10.44 -9.22
C ARG A 81 -9.62 10.27 -7.82
N ALA A 82 -10.75 9.57 -7.68
CA ALA A 82 -11.38 9.29 -6.39
C ALA A 82 -11.95 7.88 -6.39
N PHE A 83 -11.66 7.10 -5.37
CA PHE A 83 -12.15 5.74 -5.23
C PHE A 83 -12.15 5.31 -3.76
N THR A 84 -12.93 4.28 -3.47
CA THR A 84 -12.95 3.65 -2.15
C THR A 84 -12.20 2.34 -2.24
N GLN A 85 -11.27 2.12 -1.30
CA GLN A 85 -10.55 0.86 -1.16
C GLN A 85 -11.11 0.07 0.00
N ASP A 86 -11.27 -1.23 -0.21
CA ASP A 86 -11.28 -2.24 0.85
C ASP A 86 -9.81 -2.50 1.17
N ASP A 87 -9.29 -1.81 2.18
CA ASP A 87 -7.88 -1.72 2.48
C ASP A 87 -7.57 -2.40 3.80
N ALA A 88 -6.45 -3.10 3.87
CA ALA A 88 -6.01 -3.78 5.07
C ALA A 88 -4.52 -3.54 5.35
N HIS A 89 -4.21 -3.38 6.62
CA HIS A 89 -2.84 -3.24 7.09
C HIS A 89 -2.55 -4.31 8.13
N ILE A 90 -1.45 -5.02 7.97
CA ILE A 90 -0.99 -6.05 8.88
C ILE A 90 0.26 -5.55 9.58
N PHE A 91 0.16 -5.40 10.91
CA PHE A 91 1.30 -5.09 11.76
C PHE A 91 1.81 -6.41 12.33
N CYS A 92 3.04 -6.76 12.04
CA CYS A 92 3.64 -8.04 12.44
C CYS A 92 5.13 -7.87 12.75
N THR A 93 5.73 -8.89 13.37
CA THR A 93 7.17 -8.99 13.55
C THR A 93 7.83 -9.49 12.27
N GLU A 94 9.16 -9.31 12.12
CA GLU A 94 9.89 -9.72 10.91
C GLU A 94 9.71 -11.23 10.62
N ASP A 95 9.72 -12.06 11.64
CA ASP A 95 9.54 -13.50 11.54
C ASP A 95 8.13 -13.94 11.12
N GLN A 96 7.14 -13.06 11.25
CA GLN A 96 5.75 -13.31 10.84
C GLN A 96 5.46 -12.90 9.39
N ILE A 97 6.34 -12.16 8.72
CA ILE A 97 6.07 -11.56 7.40
C ILE A 97 5.72 -12.65 6.36
N THR A 98 6.53 -13.70 6.24
CA THR A 98 6.31 -14.77 5.26
C THR A 98 4.96 -15.43 5.44
N GLU A 99 4.62 -15.81 6.68
CA GLU A 99 3.35 -16.48 6.99
C GLU A 99 2.13 -15.58 6.76
N GLU A 100 2.20 -14.31 7.15
CA GLU A 100 1.11 -13.35 6.92
C GLU A 100 0.93 -13.03 5.43
N SER A 101 2.03 -12.90 4.69
CA SER A 101 1.98 -12.70 3.23
C SER A 101 1.35 -13.90 2.52
N LYS A 102 1.68 -15.13 2.93
CA LYS A 102 1.06 -16.35 2.40
C LYS A 102 -0.46 -16.35 2.62
N LYS A 103 -0.92 -16.02 3.82
CA LYS A 103 -2.36 -15.93 4.14
C LYS A 103 -3.08 -14.90 3.26
N VAL A 104 -2.44 -13.76 2.99
CA VAL A 104 -3.01 -12.74 2.08
C VAL A 104 -3.11 -13.29 0.66
N CYS A 105 -2.07 -13.95 0.15
CA CYS A 105 -2.10 -14.56 -1.18
C CYS A 105 -3.22 -15.62 -1.29
N GLU A 106 -3.35 -16.49 -0.30
CA GLU A 106 -4.40 -17.51 -0.25
C GLU A 106 -5.80 -16.88 -0.25
N LEU A 107 -6.00 -15.83 0.55
CA LEU A 107 -7.25 -15.08 0.59
C LEU A 107 -7.59 -14.46 -0.77
N VAL A 108 -6.65 -13.77 -1.38
CA VAL A 108 -6.83 -13.12 -2.70
C VAL A 108 -7.20 -14.16 -3.77
N LEU A 109 -6.50 -15.29 -3.79
CA LEU A 109 -6.78 -16.38 -4.74
C LEU A 109 -8.17 -16.99 -4.51
N SER A 110 -8.59 -17.15 -3.24
CA SER A 110 -9.93 -17.65 -2.93
C SER A 110 -11.02 -16.70 -3.41
N ILE A 111 -10.84 -15.39 -3.22
CA ILE A 111 -11.77 -14.36 -3.69
C ILE A 111 -11.86 -14.37 -5.21
N TYR A 112 -10.75 -14.43 -5.93
CA TYR A 112 -10.76 -14.48 -7.38
C TYR A 112 -11.47 -15.74 -7.89
N LYS A 113 -11.27 -16.88 -7.25
CA LYS A 113 -11.97 -18.12 -7.57
C LYS A 113 -13.48 -17.97 -7.37
N ASP A 114 -13.93 -17.34 -6.28
CA ASP A 114 -15.36 -17.09 -6.00
C ASP A 114 -15.99 -16.18 -7.04
N PHE A 115 -15.22 -15.24 -7.62
CA PHE A 115 -15.64 -14.42 -8.76
C PHE A 115 -15.52 -15.11 -10.14
N GLY A 116 -15.04 -16.36 -10.19
CA GLY A 116 -14.93 -17.14 -11.42
C GLY A 116 -13.69 -16.81 -12.27
N PHE A 117 -12.67 -16.18 -11.71
CA PHE A 117 -11.39 -15.97 -12.39
C PHE A 117 -10.53 -17.23 -12.29
N GLU A 118 -10.35 -17.92 -13.40
CA GLU A 118 -9.56 -19.17 -13.47
C GLU A 118 -8.07 -18.91 -13.72
N ASN A 119 -7.78 -17.83 -14.47
CA ASN A 119 -6.41 -17.50 -14.86
C ASN A 119 -5.92 -16.28 -14.08
N VAL A 120 -5.19 -16.52 -13.00
CA VAL A 120 -4.59 -15.48 -12.17
C VAL A 120 -3.09 -15.46 -12.37
N SER A 121 -2.53 -14.31 -12.77
CA SER A 121 -1.09 -14.11 -12.90
C SER A 121 -0.60 -13.27 -11.72
N ILE A 122 0.34 -13.81 -10.94
CA ILE A 122 0.98 -13.09 -9.85
C ILE A 122 2.28 -12.48 -10.35
N LYS A 123 2.44 -11.18 -10.09
CA LYS A 123 3.64 -10.45 -10.47
C LYS A 123 4.31 -9.90 -9.22
N PHE A 124 5.57 -10.23 -9.04
CA PHE A 124 6.39 -9.67 -7.99
C PHE A 124 6.95 -8.31 -8.43
N SER A 125 6.70 -7.29 -7.63
CA SER A 125 7.23 -5.95 -7.86
C SER A 125 8.39 -5.71 -6.91
N ASP A 126 9.58 -5.47 -7.44
CA ASP A 126 10.76 -5.14 -6.67
C ASP A 126 10.79 -3.65 -6.26
N ARG A 127 11.80 -3.29 -5.49
CA ARG A 127 11.97 -1.92 -4.97
C ARG A 127 12.22 -0.91 -6.10
N PRO A 128 11.56 0.28 -6.07
CA PRO A 128 11.86 1.35 -7.01
C PRO A 128 13.17 2.05 -6.64
N GLU A 129 13.79 2.75 -7.60
CA GLU A 129 14.98 3.57 -7.36
C GLU A 129 14.75 4.63 -6.27
N LYS A 130 13.60 5.34 -6.34
CA LYS A 130 13.18 6.31 -5.33
C LYS A 130 12.34 5.61 -4.27
N ARG A 131 12.95 5.28 -3.14
CA ARG A 131 12.33 4.55 -2.04
C ARG A 131 12.60 5.16 -0.68
N VAL A 132 11.84 4.76 0.33
CA VAL A 132 12.04 5.09 1.75
C VAL A 132 12.54 3.83 2.46
N GLY A 133 13.44 3.99 3.42
CA GLY A 133 14.04 2.89 4.18
C GLY A 133 15.45 2.55 3.69
N ASN A 134 16.13 1.69 4.43
CA ASN A 134 17.46 1.18 4.08
C ASN A 134 17.36 -0.12 3.28
N ASP A 135 18.45 -0.48 2.61
CA ASP A 135 18.49 -1.64 1.73
C ASP A 135 18.31 -2.96 2.50
N ASP A 136 18.83 -3.07 3.72
CA ASP A 136 18.68 -4.27 4.55
C ASP A 136 17.20 -4.62 4.84
N VAL A 137 16.37 -3.60 5.08
CA VAL A 137 14.93 -3.78 5.30
C VAL A 137 14.23 -4.20 4.01
N TRP A 138 14.63 -3.60 2.88
CA TRP A 138 14.11 -3.97 1.57
C TRP A 138 14.48 -5.41 1.20
N ASP A 139 15.75 -5.80 1.39
CA ASP A 139 16.23 -7.15 1.10
C ASP A 139 15.44 -8.21 1.88
N LYS A 140 15.22 -7.99 3.18
CA LYS A 140 14.43 -8.88 4.02
C LYS A 140 12.97 -8.97 3.57
N SER A 141 12.35 -7.82 3.27
CA SER A 141 10.95 -7.76 2.87
C SER A 141 10.72 -8.44 1.51
N GLU A 142 11.59 -8.20 0.55
CA GLU A 142 11.52 -8.82 -0.77
C GLU A 142 11.78 -10.33 -0.70
N ALA A 143 12.73 -10.77 0.12
CA ALA A 143 12.99 -12.19 0.32
C ALA A 143 11.78 -12.90 0.94
N ALA A 144 11.17 -12.32 1.98
CA ALA A 144 10.00 -12.87 2.65
C ALA A 144 8.77 -12.94 1.71
N LEU A 145 8.54 -11.90 0.90
CA LEU A 145 7.47 -11.88 -0.09
C LEU A 145 7.70 -12.92 -1.19
N ARG A 146 8.92 -13.06 -1.69
CA ARG A 146 9.27 -14.06 -2.70
C ARG A 146 9.02 -15.46 -2.17
N GLU A 147 9.49 -15.78 -0.98
CA GLU A 147 9.26 -17.06 -0.32
C GLU A 147 7.76 -17.36 -0.16
N ALA A 148 6.99 -16.37 0.31
CA ALA A 148 5.55 -16.51 0.45
C ALA A 148 4.85 -16.80 -0.89
N MET A 149 5.27 -16.14 -1.96
CA MET A 149 4.68 -16.33 -3.30
C MET A 149 5.09 -17.67 -3.91
N GLU A 150 6.34 -18.10 -3.78
CA GLU A 150 6.81 -19.41 -4.24
C GLU A 150 6.04 -20.54 -3.55
N ALA A 151 5.70 -20.37 -2.28
CA ALA A 151 4.88 -21.32 -1.53
C ALA A 151 3.45 -21.47 -2.07
N THR A 152 2.95 -20.53 -2.87
CA THR A 152 1.62 -20.67 -3.53
C THR A 152 1.63 -21.62 -4.72
N GLY A 153 2.80 -21.97 -5.25
CA GLY A 153 2.95 -22.87 -6.42
C GLY A 153 2.55 -22.25 -7.76
N LEU A 154 2.32 -20.93 -7.82
CA LEU A 154 2.01 -20.22 -9.05
C LEU A 154 3.28 -19.71 -9.74
N GLU A 155 3.23 -19.63 -11.07
CA GLU A 155 4.32 -19.03 -11.84
C GLU A 155 4.47 -17.55 -11.50
N LEU A 156 5.67 -17.17 -11.07
CA LEU A 156 6.03 -15.80 -10.74
C LEU A 156 6.64 -15.12 -11.96
N SER A 157 6.12 -13.95 -12.33
CA SER A 157 6.81 -13.05 -13.22
C SER A 157 7.34 -11.84 -12.45
N LEU A 158 8.58 -11.44 -12.74
CA LEU A 158 9.18 -10.22 -12.17
C LEU A 158 8.74 -9.01 -12.98
N ILE A 159 8.31 -7.97 -12.27
CA ILE A 159 8.14 -6.63 -12.84
C ILE A 159 9.10 -5.69 -12.13
N HIS A 160 10.03 -5.13 -12.89
CA HIS A 160 10.76 -3.97 -12.42
C HIS A 160 9.84 -2.75 -12.49
N ILE A 161 9.53 -2.14 -11.33
CA ILE A 161 8.80 -0.87 -11.29
C ILE A 161 9.79 0.23 -11.66
N SER A 162 10.12 0.33 -12.95
CA SER A 162 10.94 1.43 -13.42
C SER A 162 10.15 2.57 -14.05
N GLU A 163 8.89 2.34 -14.46
CA GLU A 163 7.99 3.41 -14.95
C GLU A 163 6.53 2.95 -14.92
N PRO A 164 5.56 3.89 -14.80
CA PRO A 164 4.18 3.55 -15.12
C PRO A 164 4.14 3.08 -16.58
N THR A 165 3.82 1.82 -16.79
CA THR A 165 3.59 1.26 -18.12
C THR A 165 2.65 2.17 -18.88
N ARG A 166 3.17 2.89 -19.86
CA ARG A 166 2.33 3.51 -20.88
C ARG A 166 1.68 2.38 -21.69
N PRO A 167 0.38 2.48 -21.97
CA PRO A 167 -0.27 1.58 -22.89
C PRO A 167 0.31 1.69 -24.28
#